data_150f2615d6170b5ca980f98ef4d6afff
#
_entry.id   150f2615d6170b5ca980f98ef4d6afff
#
_cell.length_a   1.000
_cell.length_b   1.000
_cell.length_c   1.000
_cell.angle_alpha   90.00
_cell.angle_beta   90.00
_cell.angle_gamma   90.00
#
_symmetry.space_group_name_H-M   'P 1'
#
loop_
_entity.id
_entity.type
_entity.pdbx_description
1 polymer ?
#
loop_
_entity_poly.entity_id
_entity_poly.type
_entity_poly.pdbx_seq_one_letter_code
_entity_poly.pdbx_strand_id
1 'polypeptide(L)'
;SFLPDFCTIEALRANKITQKEGTTSLYEILKDRIRVIYPTKDYVEKSKDGPLHARPLKLTPEGYLKKGFPKDMLYQYESPVEGDFHTGIIPHSKVFIITDENGEIDDDSIIYFGSHNLSSGAWGRYERDYTQISIGNTELGVLVPPRRGSKSQKEKIISGLSFKFPPRPYGKDDVPWISKAHLNKETYL
;
A
#
# COMPACT_ATOMS: atom_id res chain seq x y z
N SER A 1 -11.40 10.54 -5.40
CA SER A 1 -11.01 10.01 -4.10
C SER A 1 -10.05 8.84 -4.30
N PHE A 2 -9.15 8.60 -3.36
CA PHE A 2 -8.10 7.58 -3.50
C PHE A 2 -8.62 6.16 -3.18
N LEU A 3 -9.48 6.02 -2.19
CA LEU A 3 -9.98 4.73 -1.70
C LEU A 3 -11.11 4.08 -2.52
N PRO A 4 -12.07 4.82 -3.07
CA PRO A 4 -13.13 4.19 -3.87
C PRO A 4 -12.64 3.43 -5.09
N ASP A 5 -11.44 3.76 -5.59
CA ASP A 5 -10.87 3.10 -6.76
C ASP A 5 -10.37 1.66 -6.45
N PHE A 6 -10.29 1.27 -5.16
CA PHE A 6 -9.85 -0.07 -4.72
C PHE A 6 -10.99 -0.99 -4.29
N CYS A 7 -12.19 -0.46 -4.14
CA CYS A 7 -13.33 -1.29 -3.73
C CYS A 7 -14.01 -1.90 -4.95
N THR A 8 -14.27 -3.19 -4.89
CA THR A 8 -15.06 -3.85 -5.92
C THR A 8 -16.48 -3.30 -5.93
N ILE A 9 -17.10 -3.22 -7.12
CA ILE A 9 -18.51 -2.82 -7.27
C ILE A 9 -19.42 -3.67 -6.39
N GLU A 10 -19.09 -4.94 -6.20
CA GLU A 10 -19.86 -5.86 -5.37
C GLU A 10 -19.82 -5.48 -3.89
N ALA A 11 -18.65 -5.10 -3.36
CA ALA A 11 -18.54 -4.58 -2.00
C ALA A 11 -19.33 -3.28 -1.82
N LEU A 12 -19.27 -2.39 -2.81
CA LEU A 12 -20.05 -1.15 -2.82
C LEU A 12 -21.56 -1.43 -2.89
N ARG A 13 -21.98 -2.38 -3.73
CA ARG A 13 -23.41 -2.78 -3.88
C ARG A 13 -23.93 -3.55 -2.67
N ALA A 14 -23.17 -4.52 -2.15
CA ALA A 14 -23.58 -5.34 -1.01
C ALA A 14 -23.80 -4.51 0.26
N ASN A 15 -22.99 -3.47 0.48
CA ASN A 15 -23.11 -2.61 1.65
C ASN A 15 -24.09 -1.42 1.43
N LYS A 16 -24.80 -1.35 0.31
CA LYS A 16 -25.70 -0.23 -0.03
C LYS A 16 -25.06 1.14 0.23
N ILE A 17 -23.78 1.29 -0.09
CA ILE A 17 -23.07 2.56 0.05
C ILE A 17 -23.55 3.49 -1.05
N THR A 18 -24.76 3.99 -0.91
CA THR A 18 -25.29 5.09 -1.74
C THR A 18 -24.99 6.39 -1.02
N GLN A 19 -24.56 7.39 -1.77
CA GLN A 19 -24.19 8.72 -1.25
C GLN A 19 -25.36 9.54 -0.68
N LYS A 20 -26.49 8.93 -0.35
CA LYS A 20 -27.67 9.61 0.20
C LYS A 20 -27.89 9.22 1.65
N GLU A 21 -27.86 10.25 2.50
CA GLU A 21 -28.37 10.29 3.87
C GLU A 21 -27.63 9.46 4.92
N GLY A 22 -26.69 10.07 5.63
CA GLY A 22 -26.17 9.57 6.91
C GLY A 22 -25.21 8.37 6.81
N THR A 23 -24.69 8.07 5.63
CA THR A 23 -23.81 6.93 5.39
C THR A 23 -22.39 7.22 5.89
N THR A 24 -21.90 6.35 6.76
CA THR A 24 -20.47 6.23 7.07
C THR A 24 -19.69 6.23 5.76
N SER A 25 -18.72 7.13 5.62
CA SER A 25 -17.94 7.20 4.38
C SER A 25 -17.18 5.89 4.18
N LEU A 26 -16.91 5.50 2.93
CA LEU A 26 -16.11 4.31 2.64
C LEU A 26 -14.75 4.35 3.35
N TYR A 27 -14.20 5.54 3.54
CA TYR A 27 -13.01 5.76 4.35
C TYR A 27 -13.19 5.25 5.80
N GLU A 28 -14.29 5.61 6.46
CA GLU A 28 -14.56 5.17 7.84
C GLU A 28 -14.70 3.64 7.97
N ILE A 29 -15.18 2.98 6.93
CA ILE A 29 -15.29 1.51 6.89
C ILE A 29 -13.91 0.86 6.69
N LEU A 30 -13.04 1.48 5.92
CA LEU A 30 -11.79 0.88 5.47
C LEU A 30 -10.57 1.27 6.32
N LYS A 31 -10.61 2.40 7.04
CA LYS A 31 -9.46 2.91 7.79
C LYS A 31 -8.87 1.90 8.78
N ASP A 32 -9.72 1.10 9.41
CA ASP A 32 -9.31 0.08 10.38
C ASP A 32 -8.98 -1.28 9.74
N ARG A 33 -9.23 -1.42 8.43
CA ARG A 33 -9.04 -2.68 7.69
C ARG A 33 -7.89 -2.66 6.71
N ILE A 34 -7.38 -1.48 6.36
CA ILE A 34 -6.31 -1.32 5.39
C ILE A 34 -5.08 -0.74 6.08
N ARG A 35 -3.95 -1.41 5.92
CA ARG A 35 -2.63 -0.97 6.38
C ARG A 35 -1.75 -0.72 5.16
N VAL A 36 -1.35 0.53 4.95
CA VAL A 36 -0.46 0.93 3.85
C VAL A 36 0.95 1.09 4.39
N ILE A 37 1.80 0.11 4.14
CA ILE A 37 3.19 0.12 4.59
C ILE A 37 4.00 0.98 3.64
N TYR A 38 4.55 2.08 4.16
CA TYR A 38 5.31 3.04 3.38
C TYR A 38 6.48 3.59 4.21
N PRO A 39 7.66 3.87 3.61
CA PRO A 39 8.79 4.37 4.37
C PRO A 39 8.58 5.82 4.82
N THR A 40 8.99 6.10 6.05
CA THR A 40 9.06 7.46 6.58
C THR A 40 10.20 8.23 5.93
N LYS A 41 10.15 9.56 6.04
CA LYS A 41 11.25 10.44 5.64
C LYS A 41 12.54 10.07 6.37
N ASP A 42 12.45 9.85 7.67
CA ASP A 42 13.59 9.47 8.53
C ASP A 42 14.22 8.14 8.08
N TYR A 43 13.39 7.14 7.75
CA TYR A 43 13.89 5.87 7.22
C TYR A 43 14.69 6.07 5.92
N VAL A 44 14.16 6.85 4.99
CA VAL A 44 14.83 7.10 3.70
C VAL A 44 16.12 7.88 3.87
N GLU A 45 16.13 8.90 4.72
CA GLU A 45 17.32 9.72 4.98
C GLU A 45 18.44 8.91 5.66
N LYS A 46 18.10 7.94 6.49
CA LYS A 46 19.03 7.01 7.15
C LYS A 46 19.32 5.73 6.35
N SER A 47 18.65 5.56 5.21
CA SER A 47 18.84 4.37 4.39
C SER A 47 20.27 4.28 3.84
N LYS A 48 20.70 3.05 3.57
CA LYS A 48 22.06 2.73 3.11
C LYS A 48 22.47 3.51 1.86
N ASP A 49 21.52 3.69 0.93
CA ASP A 49 21.77 4.34 -0.35
C ASP A 49 21.24 5.79 -0.39
N GLY A 50 20.59 6.22 0.67
CA GLY A 50 20.10 7.57 0.84
C GLY A 50 18.95 7.98 -0.10
N PRO A 51 18.54 9.25 -0.05
CA PRO A 51 17.38 9.78 -0.78
C PRO A 51 17.42 9.61 -2.30
N LEU A 52 18.62 9.50 -2.90
CA LEU A 52 18.76 9.32 -4.35
C LEU A 52 18.12 8.02 -4.85
N HIS A 53 18.15 6.97 -4.04
CA HIS A 53 17.57 5.68 -4.38
C HIS A 53 16.07 5.59 -4.08
N ALA A 54 15.50 6.61 -3.43
CA ALA A 54 14.06 6.71 -3.18
C ALA A 54 13.24 7.22 -4.39
N ARG A 55 13.85 7.37 -5.56
CA ARG A 55 13.17 7.79 -6.80
C ARG A 55 11.96 6.94 -7.21
N PRO A 56 11.94 5.62 -6.95
CA PRO A 56 10.77 4.80 -7.25
C PRO A 56 9.55 5.11 -6.36
N LEU A 57 9.75 5.74 -5.21
CA LEU A 57 8.67 6.15 -4.30
C LEU A 57 8.02 7.44 -4.83
N LYS A 58 6.76 7.35 -5.26
CA LYS A 58 6.09 8.40 -6.04
C LYS A 58 4.99 9.16 -5.29
N LEU A 59 5.01 9.16 -3.96
CA LEU A 59 4.09 10.03 -3.21
C LEU A 59 4.49 11.49 -3.41
N THR A 60 3.63 12.26 -4.06
CA THR A 60 3.87 13.71 -4.31
C THR A 60 3.31 14.56 -3.18
N PRO A 61 3.79 15.80 -2.99
CA PRO A 61 3.22 16.74 -2.02
C PRO A 61 1.71 16.95 -2.24
N GLU A 62 1.29 17.13 -3.48
CA GLU A 62 -0.11 17.35 -3.85
C GLU A 62 -0.96 16.12 -3.52
N GLY A 63 -0.42 14.91 -3.77
CA GLY A 63 -1.07 13.65 -3.42
C GLY A 63 -1.26 13.51 -1.91
N TYR A 64 -0.24 13.79 -1.13
CA TYR A 64 -0.27 13.69 0.33
C TYR A 64 -1.17 14.74 0.99
N LEU A 65 -1.19 15.97 0.45
CA LEU A 65 -2.00 17.06 0.95
C LEU A 65 -3.45 17.03 0.45
N LYS A 66 -3.76 16.13 -0.47
CA LYS A 66 -5.11 16.00 -1.00
C LYS A 66 -6.11 15.67 0.11
N LYS A 67 -7.23 16.40 0.15
CA LYS A 67 -8.33 16.10 1.07
C LYS A 67 -8.78 14.65 0.89
N GLY A 68 -8.79 13.88 1.98
CA GLY A 68 -9.14 12.46 1.95
C GLY A 68 -7.97 11.52 1.64
N PHE A 69 -6.72 12.01 1.66
CA PHE A 69 -5.57 11.10 1.71
C PHE A 69 -5.58 10.31 3.03
N PRO A 70 -5.43 8.98 2.99
CA PRO A 70 -5.66 8.11 4.13
C PRO A 70 -4.46 8.06 5.10
N LYS A 71 -4.20 9.15 5.80
CA LYS A 71 -3.05 9.29 6.71
C LYS A 71 -3.07 8.25 7.83
N ASP A 72 -4.24 7.96 8.36
CA ASP A 72 -4.43 7.02 9.48
C ASP A 72 -4.21 5.55 9.08
N MET A 73 -4.11 5.27 7.77
CA MET A 73 -3.80 3.94 7.25
C MET A 73 -2.31 3.74 7.01
N LEU A 74 -1.46 4.74 7.28
CA LEU A 74 -0.02 4.62 7.05
C LEU A 74 0.66 3.85 8.18
N TYR A 75 1.46 2.87 7.79
CA TYR A 75 2.32 2.06 8.65
C TYR A 75 3.77 2.16 8.19
N GLN A 76 4.68 2.14 9.13
CA GLN A 76 6.10 2.30 8.85
C GLN A 76 6.64 1.07 8.14
N TYR A 77 7.43 1.33 7.11
CA TYR A 77 8.30 0.31 6.57
C TYR A 77 9.53 0.17 7.46
N GLU A 78 9.76 -1.03 7.97
CA GLU A 78 10.97 -1.43 8.67
C GLU A 78 11.56 -2.67 8.01
N SER A 79 12.88 -2.80 7.98
CA SER A 79 13.54 -4.02 7.49
C SER A 79 13.15 -5.23 8.33
N PRO A 80 12.92 -6.41 7.75
CA PRO A 80 12.46 -7.58 8.49
C PRO A 80 13.50 -8.09 9.49
N VAL A 81 14.79 -7.91 9.21
CA VAL A 81 15.89 -8.38 10.05
C VAL A 81 16.91 -7.26 10.24
N GLU A 82 17.28 -6.97 11.50
CA GLU A 82 18.35 -6.04 11.80
C GLU A 82 19.72 -6.67 11.45
N GLY A 83 20.58 -5.88 10.80
CA GLY A 83 21.93 -6.32 10.44
C GLY A 83 22.00 -7.21 9.18
N ASP A 84 20.89 -7.55 8.56
CA ASP A 84 20.87 -8.27 7.29
C ASP A 84 21.23 -7.35 6.11
N PHE A 85 21.54 -7.98 4.97
CA PHE A 85 21.79 -7.30 3.69
C PHE A 85 20.70 -6.31 3.29
N HIS A 86 19.45 -6.61 3.65
CA HIS A 86 18.28 -5.76 3.36
C HIS A 86 18.09 -4.60 4.34
N THR A 87 18.86 -4.53 5.44
CA THR A 87 18.75 -3.43 6.41
C THR A 87 19.10 -2.10 5.76
N GLY A 88 18.18 -1.14 5.85
CA GLY A 88 18.35 0.19 5.27
C GLY A 88 18.20 0.28 3.75
N ILE A 89 17.75 -0.78 3.09
CA ILE A 89 17.39 -0.72 1.65
C ILE A 89 16.01 -0.11 1.49
N ILE A 90 15.88 0.75 0.48
CA ILE A 90 14.60 1.37 0.14
C ILE A 90 13.73 0.35 -0.62
N PRO A 91 12.50 0.06 -0.13
CA PRO A 91 11.65 -0.95 -0.75
C PRO A 91 11.09 -0.48 -2.09
N HIS A 92 11.06 -1.39 -3.06
CA HIS A 92 10.33 -1.18 -4.32
C HIS A 92 9.38 -2.35 -4.64
N SER A 93 9.25 -3.30 -3.75
CA SER A 93 8.29 -4.40 -3.86
C SER A 93 6.85 -3.90 -3.69
N LYS A 94 5.93 -4.48 -4.47
CA LYS A 94 4.50 -4.25 -4.36
C LYS A 94 3.88 -5.56 -3.94
N VAL A 95 3.46 -5.60 -2.68
CA VAL A 95 2.90 -6.79 -2.04
C VAL A 95 1.55 -6.40 -1.43
N PHE A 96 0.53 -7.19 -1.69
CA PHE A 96 -0.76 -7.09 -1.03
C PHE A 96 -1.01 -8.39 -0.28
N ILE A 97 -1.46 -8.28 0.95
CA ILE A 97 -1.78 -9.42 1.79
C ILE A 97 -3.21 -9.25 2.26
N ILE A 98 -4.02 -10.24 2.01
CA ILE A 98 -5.37 -10.35 2.59
C ILE A 98 -5.20 -11.20 3.82
N THR A 99 -5.44 -10.61 4.98
CA THR A 99 -5.31 -11.21 6.31
C THR A 99 -6.68 -11.56 6.88
N ASP A 100 -6.70 -12.16 8.06
CA ASP A 100 -7.91 -12.32 8.85
C ASP A 100 -8.52 -10.97 9.30
N GLU A 101 -9.63 -11.01 10.00
CA GLU A 101 -10.34 -9.81 10.49
C GLU A 101 -9.55 -9.01 11.54
N ASN A 102 -8.57 -9.63 12.21
CA ASN A 102 -7.69 -8.99 13.19
C ASN A 102 -6.43 -8.38 12.52
N GLY A 103 -6.24 -8.61 11.23
CA GLY A 103 -5.07 -8.19 10.48
C GLY A 103 -3.85 -9.08 10.71
N GLU A 104 -4.08 -10.33 11.15
CA GLU A 104 -3.06 -11.33 11.33
C GLU A 104 -2.92 -12.20 10.07
N ILE A 105 -1.68 -12.56 9.76
CA ILE A 105 -1.39 -13.52 8.70
C ILE A 105 -1.65 -14.92 9.26
N ASP A 106 -2.43 -15.70 8.53
CA ASP A 106 -2.78 -17.06 8.83
C ASP A 106 -2.60 -18.00 7.62
N ASP A 107 -3.06 -19.24 7.74
CA ASP A 107 -2.97 -20.22 6.66
C ASP A 107 -3.98 -19.99 5.53
N ASP A 108 -5.01 -19.16 5.76
CA ASP A 108 -6.00 -18.74 4.76
C ASP A 108 -5.65 -17.40 4.09
N SER A 109 -4.56 -16.78 4.49
CA SER A 109 -4.10 -15.51 3.92
C SER A 109 -3.71 -15.65 2.45
N ILE A 110 -4.10 -14.65 1.67
CA ILE A 110 -3.79 -14.58 0.23
C ILE A 110 -2.72 -13.52 0.01
N ILE A 111 -1.70 -13.85 -0.77
CA ILE A 111 -0.64 -12.91 -1.10
C ILE A 111 -0.67 -12.61 -2.59
N TYR A 112 -0.52 -11.35 -2.91
CA TYR A 112 -0.28 -10.86 -4.24
C TYR A 112 1.09 -10.19 -4.32
N PHE A 113 1.89 -10.57 -5.29
CA PHE A 113 3.14 -9.93 -5.67
C PHE A 113 3.01 -9.40 -7.10
N GLY A 114 3.39 -8.15 -7.33
CA GLY A 114 3.29 -7.62 -8.67
C GLY A 114 4.02 -6.32 -8.90
N SER A 115 3.80 -5.76 -10.08
CA SER A 115 4.31 -4.46 -10.47
C SER A 115 3.38 -3.30 -10.10
N HIS A 116 2.14 -3.59 -9.67
CA HIS A 116 1.09 -2.62 -9.38
C HIS A 116 1.45 -1.71 -8.20
N ASN A 117 1.72 -0.45 -8.45
CA ASN A 117 1.73 0.55 -7.39
C ASN A 117 0.29 0.81 -6.90
N LEU A 118 0.14 1.32 -5.69
CA LEU A 118 -1.16 1.72 -5.15
C LEU A 118 -1.63 3.03 -5.83
N SER A 119 -2.08 2.92 -7.07
CA SER A 119 -2.47 4.06 -7.90
C SER A 119 -3.58 3.68 -8.88
N SER A 120 -4.37 4.66 -9.30
CA SER A 120 -5.40 4.47 -10.33
C SER A 120 -4.83 4.14 -11.70
N GLY A 121 -3.58 4.52 -11.99
CA GLY A 121 -2.90 4.13 -13.23
C GLY A 121 -2.66 2.62 -13.30
N ALA A 122 -2.33 1.98 -12.19
CA ALA A 122 -2.05 0.55 -12.11
C ALA A 122 -3.31 -0.30 -11.93
N TRP A 123 -4.25 0.14 -11.08
CA TRP A 123 -5.46 -0.62 -10.72
C TRP A 123 -6.69 -0.21 -11.50
N GLY A 124 -6.61 0.89 -12.23
CA GLY A 124 -7.72 1.47 -12.93
C GLY A 124 -8.58 2.43 -12.10
N ARG A 125 -9.47 3.08 -12.78
CA ARG A 125 -10.55 3.90 -12.21
C ARG A 125 -11.83 3.59 -12.95
N TYR A 126 -12.93 3.61 -12.22
CA TYR A 126 -14.25 3.44 -12.84
C TYR A 126 -14.66 4.71 -13.60
N GLU A 127 -15.23 4.50 -14.78
CA GLU A 127 -15.80 5.53 -15.65
C GLU A 127 -17.23 5.17 -16.02
N ARG A 128 -17.98 6.13 -16.56
CA ARG A 128 -19.35 5.94 -17.07
C ARG A 128 -20.26 5.17 -16.10
N ASP A 129 -20.45 5.72 -14.92
CA ASP A 129 -21.30 5.14 -13.88
C ASP A 129 -20.95 3.67 -13.55
N TYR A 130 -19.66 3.41 -13.41
CA TYR A 130 -19.09 2.08 -13.08
C TYR A 130 -19.28 1.00 -14.16
N THR A 131 -19.60 1.39 -15.39
CA THR A 131 -19.72 0.42 -16.50
C THR A 131 -18.41 0.15 -17.22
N GLN A 132 -17.40 0.98 -17.01
CA GLN A 132 -16.07 0.86 -17.60
C GLN A 132 -14.98 1.03 -16.55
N ILE A 133 -13.82 0.45 -16.82
CA ILE A 133 -12.59 0.68 -16.08
C ILE A 133 -11.53 1.23 -17.04
N SER A 134 -10.86 2.31 -16.63
CA SER A 134 -9.74 2.90 -17.36
C SER A 134 -8.44 2.57 -16.63
N ILE A 135 -7.53 1.86 -17.28
CA ILE A 135 -6.21 1.45 -16.74
C ILE A 135 -5.14 2.12 -17.61
N GLY A 136 -4.22 2.83 -16.98
CA GLY A 136 -3.16 3.57 -17.69
C GLY A 136 -1.89 2.76 -17.90
N ASN A 137 -1.63 1.76 -17.05
CA ASN A 137 -0.40 0.97 -17.06
C ASN A 137 -0.66 -0.45 -17.57
N THR A 138 0.40 -1.10 -18.06
CA THR A 138 0.44 -2.56 -18.21
C THR A 138 1.18 -3.13 -17.02
N GLU A 139 0.51 -3.96 -16.25
CA GLU A 139 1.04 -4.50 -15.00
C GLU A 139 0.95 -6.04 -15.00
N LEU A 140 1.84 -6.67 -14.24
CA LEU A 140 1.85 -8.13 -14.06
C LEU A 140 1.94 -8.45 -12.57
N GLY A 141 1.26 -9.49 -12.14
CA GLY A 141 1.35 -9.99 -10.78
C GLY A 141 1.02 -11.46 -10.65
N VAL A 142 1.39 -12.01 -9.51
CA VAL A 142 1.15 -13.40 -9.12
C VAL A 142 0.33 -13.41 -7.85
N LEU A 143 -0.77 -14.13 -7.87
CA LEU A 143 -1.58 -14.41 -6.70
C LEU A 143 -1.19 -15.77 -6.14
N VAL A 144 -0.83 -15.81 -4.87
CA VAL A 144 -0.55 -17.04 -4.12
C VAL A 144 -1.77 -17.35 -3.24
N PRO A 145 -2.57 -18.34 -3.61
CA PRO A 145 -3.74 -18.72 -2.84
C PRO A 145 -3.34 -19.44 -1.53
N PRO A 146 -4.24 -19.51 -0.55
CA PRO A 146 -4.02 -20.27 0.67
C PRO A 146 -3.80 -21.76 0.36
N ARG A 147 -2.88 -22.39 1.09
CA ARG A 147 -2.65 -23.84 1.03
C ARG A 147 -3.33 -24.50 2.21
N ARG A 148 -4.55 -24.94 2.03
CA ARG A 148 -5.30 -25.68 3.06
C ARG A 148 -4.52 -26.91 3.52
N GLY A 149 -4.34 -27.04 4.84
CA GLY A 149 -3.69 -28.19 5.47
C GLY A 149 -2.17 -28.10 5.63
N SER A 150 -1.53 -27.00 5.28
CA SER A 150 -0.10 -26.78 5.53
C SER A 150 0.11 -25.92 6.77
N LYS A 151 0.41 -26.53 7.91
CA LYS A 151 0.71 -25.83 9.19
C LYS A 151 1.91 -24.87 9.14
N SER A 152 2.55 -24.66 8.01
CA SER A 152 3.73 -23.80 7.88
C SER A 152 3.56 -22.65 6.89
N GLN A 153 2.34 -22.36 6.43
CA GLN A 153 2.16 -21.30 5.44
C GLN A 153 2.35 -19.92 6.05
N LYS A 154 1.77 -19.65 7.23
CA LYS A 154 1.97 -18.42 8.00
C LYS A 154 3.45 -18.06 8.15
N GLU A 155 4.26 -19.03 8.61
CA GLU A 155 5.69 -18.82 8.84
C GLU A 155 6.44 -18.53 7.53
N LYS A 156 6.12 -19.26 6.46
CA LYS A 156 6.71 -19.03 5.13
C LYS A 156 6.34 -17.69 4.55
N ILE A 157 5.09 -17.26 4.75
CA ILE A 157 4.64 -15.93 4.34
C ILE A 157 5.46 -14.88 5.08
N ILE A 158 5.47 -14.92 6.41
CA ILE A 158 6.15 -13.92 7.24
C ILE A 158 7.65 -13.88 6.93
N SER A 159 8.30 -15.01 6.81
CA SER A 159 9.74 -15.06 6.48
C SER A 159 10.09 -14.59 5.06
N GLY A 160 9.11 -14.59 4.15
CA GLY A 160 9.27 -14.09 2.78
C GLY A 160 8.94 -12.60 2.61
N LEU A 161 8.44 -11.94 3.65
CA LEU A 161 8.11 -10.52 3.57
C LEU A 161 9.37 -9.66 3.49
N SER A 162 9.33 -8.63 2.65
CA SER A 162 10.39 -7.63 2.55
C SER A 162 10.31 -6.55 3.64
N PHE A 163 9.39 -6.68 4.60
CA PHE A 163 9.19 -5.75 5.71
C PHE A 163 8.86 -6.50 7.00
N LYS A 164 9.12 -5.85 8.14
CA LYS A 164 8.84 -6.39 9.47
C LYS A 164 7.34 -6.53 9.70
N PHE A 165 6.91 -7.71 10.16
CA PHE A 165 5.52 -7.99 10.51
C PHE A 165 5.41 -8.35 12.01
N PRO A 166 4.39 -7.87 12.74
CA PRO A 166 3.39 -6.88 12.33
C PRO A 166 4.01 -5.49 12.11
N PRO A 167 3.48 -4.72 11.14
CA PRO A 167 3.99 -3.38 10.90
C PRO A 167 3.54 -2.42 12.00
N ARG A 168 4.36 -1.40 12.28
CA ARG A 168 4.05 -0.35 13.26
C ARG A 168 3.29 0.80 12.59
N PRO A 169 2.19 1.31 13.18
CA PRO A 169 1.50 2.49 12.65
C PRO A 169 2.41 3.71 12.70
N TYR A 170 2.15 4.70 11.85
CA TYR A 170 2.82 6.00 11.95
C TYR A 170 2.51 6.66 13.29
N GLY A 171 3.55 7.17 13.95
CA GLY A 171 3.43 8.02 15.12
C GLY A 171 3.03 9.45 14.73
N LYS A 172 2.78 10.28 15.75
CA LYS A 172 2.34 11.68 15.58
C LYS A 172 3.34 12.52 14.77
N ASP A 173 4.62 12.24 14.93
CA ASP A 173 5.70 13.01 14.31
C ASP A 173 6.24 12.35 13.03
N ASP A 174 5.71 11.19 12.65
CA ASP A 174 6.13 10.50 11.45
C ASP A 174 5.61 11.20 10.19
N VAL A 175 6.52 11.42 9.26
CA VAL A 175 6.20 11.99 7.96
C VAL A 175 6.59 10.97 6.88
N PRO A 176 5.70 10.66 5.91
CA PRO A 176 6.05 9.77 4.82
C PRO A 176 7.11 10.41 3.93
N TRP A 177 7.91 9.58 3.25
CA TRP A 177 8.78 10.08 2.21
C TRP A 177 7.95 10.69 1.07
N ILE A 178 8.20 11.95 0.78
CA ILE A 178 7.54 12.69 -0.29
C ILE A 178 8.55 12.97 -1.38
N SER A 179 8.27 12.47 -2.57
CA SER A 179 9.15 12.64 -3.72
C SER A 179 9.21 14.12 -4.16
N LYS A 180 10.41 14.69 -4.16
CA LYS A 180 10.68 16.02 -4.69
C LYS A 180 10.86 16.05 -6.22
N ALA A 181 10.55 14.97 -6.92
CA ALA A 181 10.86 14.79 -8.35
C ALA A 181 10.26 15.84 -9.30
N HIS A 182 9.44 16.75 -8.81
CA HIS A 182 8.93 17.88 -9.59
C HIS A 182 9.65 19.21 -9.32
N LEU A 183 10.60 19.25 -8.37
CA LEU A 183 11.23 20.52 -8.01
C LEU A 183 12.46 20.89 -8.86
N ASN A 184 13.07 19.95 -9.59
CA ASN A 184 14.21 20.27 -10.47
C ASN A 184 14.17 19.40 -11.74
N LYS A 185 13.53 19.90 -12.78
CA LYS A 185 13.71 19.38 -14.16
C LYS A 185 15.11 19.60 -14.71
N GLU A 186 15.95 20.38 -14.02
CA GLU A 186 17.25 20.82 -14.53
C GLU A 186 18.45 19.93 -14.14
N THR A 187 18.24 18.86 -13.36
CA THR A 187 19.38 18.03 -12.87
C THR A 187 19.46 16.65 -13.55
N TYR A 188 18.87 16.50 -14.74
CA TYR A 188 18.85 15.23 -15.46
C TYR A 188 19.35 15.35 -16.91
N LEU A 189 20.40 16.09 -17.13
CA LEU A 189 21.25 16.01 -18.33
C LEU A 189 22.64 15.52 -17.92
#